data_e541ccadc3b772762d49c52559649771
#
_entry.id   e541ccadc3b772762d49c52559649771
#
_cell.length_a   1.000
_cell.length_b   1.000
_cell.length_c   1.000
_cell.angle_alpha   90.00
_cell.angle_beta   90.00
_cell.angle_gamma   90.00
#
_symmetry.space_group_name_H-M   'P 1'
#
loop_
_entity.id
_entity.type
_entity.pdbx_description
1 polymer ?
#
loop_
_entity_poly.entity_id
_entity_poly.type
_entity_poly.pdbx_seq_one_letter_code
_entity_poly.pdbx_strand_id
1 'polypeptide(L)'
;MTVEEAKAKIFHWLCSRYHDPGKVNEYIDKDTVKYAIGIPEEIFEKALNEFVDPGAHDCVEVEIPTRRLRLGTGGLHFCEAGTNPFT
;
A
#
# COMPACT_ATOMS: atom_id res chain seq x y z
N MET A 1 2.13 -13.06 10.94
CA MET A 1 2.40 -12.20 9.76
C MET A 1 3.53 -11.24 10.09
N THR A 2 4.49 -11.10 9.18
CA THR A 2 5.58 -10.14 9.34
C THR A 2 5.18 -8.79 8.73
N VAL A 3 5.95 -7.75 9.06
CA VAL A 3 5.74 -6.41 8.46
C VAL A 3 5.98 -6.46 6.95
N GLU A 4 6.96 -7.23 6.48
CA GLU A 4 7.23 -7.37 5.06
C GLU A 4 6.07 -8.04 4.32
N GLU A 5 5.48 -9.07 4.92
CA GLU A 5 4.28 -9.71 4.36
C GLU A 5 3.11 -8.73 4.31
N ALA A 6 2.95 -7.92 5.35
CA ALA A 6 1.89 -6.91 5.40
C ALA A 6 2.08 -5.88 4.27
N LYS A 7 3.30 -5.38 4.08
CA LYS A 7 3.59 -4.43 3.01
C LYS A 7 3.28 -5.03 1.63
N ALA A 8 3.66 -6.29 1.42
CA ALA A 8 3.38 -6.97 0.16
C ALA A 8 1.87 -7.10 -0.10
N LYS A 9 1.11 -7.44 0.93
CA LYS A 9 -0.34 -7.59 0.82
C LYS A 9 -1.03 -6.25 0.58
N ILE A 10 -0.59 -5.20 1.25
CA ILE A 10 -1.13 -3.85 1.06
C ILE A 10 -0.89 -3.41 -0.38
N PHE A 11 0.33 -3.59 -0.88
CA PHE A 11 0.68 -3.23 -2.24
C PHE A 11 -0.17 -4.01 -3.25
N HIS A 12 -0.29 -5.31 -3.06
CA HIS A 12 -1.09 -6.16 -3.94
C HIS A 12 -2.55 -5.71 -3.99
N TRP A 13 -3.12 -5.40 -2.84
CA TRP A 13 -4.51 -4.95 -2.75
C TRP A 13 -4.71 -3.61 -3.47
N LEU A 14 -3.77 -2.66 -3.28
CA LEU A 14 -3.83 -1.38 -3.96
C LEU A 14 -3.70 -1.53 -5.48
N CYS A 15 -2.82 -2.43 -5.94
CA CYS A 15 -2.70 -2.75 -7.36
C CYS A 15 -3.99 -3.30 -7.93
N SER A 16 -4.61 -4.25 -7.24
CA SER A 16 -5.86 -4.85 -7.68
C SER A 16 -6.94 -3.79 -7.82
N ARG A 17 -7.00 -2.88 -6.86
CA ARG A 17 -7.96 -1.79 -6.88
C ARG A 17 -7.67 -0.77 -7.99
N TYR A 18 -6.39 -0.52 -8.26
CA TYR A 18 -5.98 0.38 -9.34
C TYR A 18 -6.43 -0.14 -10.70
N HIS A 19 -6.36 -1.44 -10.93
CA HIS A 19 -6.78 -2.02 -12.20
C HIS A 19 -8.30 -2.09 -12.36
N ASP A 20 -9.05 -2.08 -11.27
CA ASP A 20 -10.50 -2.19 -11.24
C ASP A 20 -11.10 -1.03 -10.44
N PRO A 21 -11.92 -0.14 -11.04
CA PRO A 21 -12.55 -0.20 -12.37
C PRO A 21 -11.98 0.80 -13.39
N GLY A 22 -10.77 0.78 -13.74
CA GLY A 22 -10.29 1.62 -14.81
C GLY A 22 -9.09 2.49 -14.47
N LYS A 23 -8.19 1.93 -13.69
CA LYS A 23 -6.90 2.56 -13.36
C LYS A 23 -7.04 3.86 -12.56
N VAL A 24 -8.01 3.92 -11.65
CA VAL A 24 -8.16 5.05 -10.74
C VAL A 24 -7.25 4.86 -9.53
N ASN A 25 -6.39 5.83 -9.26
CA ASN A 25 -5.48 5.80 -8.12
C ASN A 25 -5.81 6.93 -7.15
N GLU A 26 -6.79 6.69 -6.28
CA GLU A 26 -7.23 7.65 -5.27
C GLU A 26 -6.78 7.22 -3.88
N TYR A 27 -6.63 8.19 -2.98
CA TYR A 27 -6.35 7.89 -1.58
C TYR A 27 -7.50 7.13 -0.95
N ILE A 28 -7.16 6.10 -0.18
CA ILE A 28 -8.12 5.22 0.48
C ILE A 28 -7.85 5.25 1.98
N ASP A 29 -8.90 5.31 2.77
CA ASP A 29 -8.82 5.29 4.23
C ASP A 29 -8.04 4.07 4.70
N LYS A 30 -7.12 4.27 5.63
CA LYS A 30 -6.28 3.20 6.17
C LYS A 30 -7.09 2.06 6.77
N ASP A 31 -8.21 2.37 7.43
CA ASP A 31 -9.04 1.35 8.05
C ASP A 31 -9.72 0.48 6.99
N THR A 32 -10.12 1.07 5.88
CA THR A 32 -10.68 0.31 4.75
C THR A 32 -9.68 -0.72 4.25
N VAL A 33 -8.43 -0.32 4.09
CA VAL A 33 -7.35 -1.21 3.63
C VAL A 33 -7.10 -2.30 4.68
N LYS A 34 -6.97 -1.91 5.93
CA LYS A 34 -6.69 -2.84 7.03
C LYS A 34 -7.75 -3.94 7.12
N TYR A 35 -9.03 -3.55 7.10
CA TYR A 35 -10.12 -4.51 7.22
C TYR A 35 -10.26 -5.38 5.97
N ALA A 36 -10.06 -4.82 4.79
CA ALA A 36 -10.14 -5.57 3.54
C ALA A 36 -9.12 -6.70 3.48
N ILE A 37 -7.93 -6.47 4.03
CA ILE A 37 -6.83 -7.45 3.98
C ILE A 37 -6.81 -8.32 5.23
N GLY A 38 -7.32 -7.82 6.37
CA GLY A 38 -7.32 -8.56 7.63
C GLY A 38 -5.98 -8.57 8.35
N ILE A 39 -5.23 -7.47 8.26
CA ILE A 39 -3.94 -7.33 8.92
C ILE A 39 -4.15 -6.90 10.39
N PRO A 40 -3.45 -7.50 11.36
CA PRO A 40 -3.47 -7.03 12.74
C PRO A 40 -3.03 -5.57 12.84
N GLU A 41 -3.71 -4.78 13.66
CA GLU A 41 -3.47 -3.34 13.75
C GLU A 41 -2.01 -2.97 14.02
N GLU A 42 -1.37 -3.67 14.93
CA GLU A 42 0.01 -3.39 15.30
C GLU A 42 0.96 -3.56 14.12
N ILE A 43 0.79 -4.62 13.35
CA ILE A 43 1.60 -4.89 12.17
C ILE A 43 1.28 -3.89 11.07
N PHE A 44 0.01 -3.55 10.91
CA PHE A 44 -0.43 -2.57 9.91
C PHE A 44 0.20 -1.20 10.18
N GLU A 45 0.20 -0.74 11.43
CA GLU A 45 0.81 0.54 11.79
C GLU A 45 2.32 0.55 11.52
N LYS A 46 3.02 -0.55 11.81
CA LYS A 46 4.44 -0.67 11.49
C LYS A 46 4.69 -0.60 9.99
N ALA A 47 3.84 -1.25 9.20
CA ALA A 47 3.95 -1.20 7.74
C ALA A 47 3.74 0.22 7.22
N LEU A 48 2.76 0.95 7.75
CA LEU A 48 2.53 2.34 7.36
C LEU A 48 3.73 3.21 7.67
N ASN A 49 4.33 3.03 8.85
CA ASN A 49 5.51 3.81 9.23
C ASN A 49 6.69 3.56 8.29
N GLU A 50 6.84 2.33 7.81
CA GLU A 50 7.90 2.01 6.85
C GLU A 50 7.63 2.61 5.48
N PHE A 51 6.37 2.72 5.06
CA PHE A 51 6.02 3.40 3.81
C PHE A 51 6.33 4.90 3.85
N VAL A 52 6.23 5.51 5.02
CA VAL A 52 6.51 6.93 5.21
C VAL A 52 8.03 7.21 5.26
N ASP A 53 8.84 6.22 5.56
CA ASP A 53 10.30 6.35 5.66
C ASP A 53 10.86 6.91 4.35
N PRO A 54 11.63 8.03 4.41
CA PRO A 54 12.22 8.63 3.20
C PRO A 54 13.15 7.70 2.44
N GLY A 55 13.67 6.67 3.09
CA GLY A 55 14.50 5.67 2.44
C GLY A 55 13.72 4.58 1.73
N ALA A 56 12.42 4.52 1.93
CA ALA A 56 11.57 3.56 1.23
C ALA A 56 11.37 3.99 -0.21
N HIS A 57 11.24 3.02 -1.10
CA HIS A 57 10.89 3.31 -2.48
C HIS A 57 9.51 3.92 -2.53
N ASP A 58 9.28 4.84 -3.49
CA ASP A 58 8.03 5.54 -3.65
C ASP A 58 6.93 4.62 -4.23
N CYS A 59 6.65 3.53 -3.52
CA CYS A 59 5.70 2.51 -3.96
C CYS A 59 4.30 2.71 -3.39
N VAL A 60 4.21 3.20 -2.15
CA VAL A 60 2.95 3.49 -1.49
C VAL A 60 3.06 4.87 -0.85
N GLU A 61 2.13 5.75 -1.21
CA GLU A 61 2.05 7.07 -0.60
C GLU A 61 1.09 7.03 0.58
N VAL A 62 1.51 7.61 1.70
CA VAL A 62 0.68 7.76 2.90
C VAL A 62 0.45 9.26 3.11
N GLU A 63 -0.80 9.68 3.04
CA GLU A 63 -1.16 11.06 3.27
C GLU A 63 -1.12 11.38 4.77
N ILE A 64 -0.51 12.49 5.13
CA ILE A 64 -0.43 12.95 6.52
C ILE A 64 -1.26 14.23 6.65
N PRO A 65 -2.10 14.36 7.67
CA PRO A 65 -2.23 13.50 8.87
C PRO A 65 -3.27 12.41 8.78
N THR A 66 -4.05 12.33 7.71
CA THR A 66 -5.18 11.39 7.59
C THR A 66 -4.75 9.94 7.50
N ARG A 67 -3.51 9.69 7.04
CA ARG A 67 -2.94 8.37 6.82
C ARG A 67 -3.73 7.54 5.81
N ARG A 68 -4.31 8.21 4.82
CA ARG A 68 -4.91 7.54 3.67
C ARG A 68 -3.81 7.06 2.74
N LEU A 69 -4.08 5.99 2.01
CA LEU A 69 -3.09 5.30 1.18
C LEU A 69 -3.46 5.33 -0.29
N ARG A 70 -2.44 5.39 -1.14
CA ARG A 70 -2.57 5.12 -2.58
C ARG A 70 -1.22 4.64 -3.11
N LEU A 71 -1.21 4.13 -4.35
CA LEU A 71 0.04 3.78 -5.00
C LEU A 71 0.84 5.06 -5.31
N GLY A 72 2.14 5.03 -5.01
CA GLY A 72 3.06 6.06 -5.44
C GLY A 72 3.51 5.82 -6.88
N THR A 73 4.30 6.75 -7.43
CA THR A 73 4.80 6.66 -8.81
C THR A 73 5.57 5.36 -9.05
N GLY A 74 6.46 5.00 -8.13
CA GLY A 74 7.19 3.74 -8.21
C GLY A 74 6.28 2.53 -8.12
N GLY A 75 5.26 2.61 -7.26
CA GLY A 75 4.28 1.55 -7.12
C GLY A 75 3.46 1.32 -8.37
N LEU A 76 3.07 2.39 -9.05
CA LEU A 76 2.35 2.29 -10.32
C LEU A 76 3.20 1.57 -11.36
N HIS A 77 4.49 1.86 -11.41
CA HIS A 77 5.41 1.19 -12.33
C HIS A 77 5.46 -0.32 -12.08
N PHE A 78 5.65 -0.73 -10.83
CA PHE A 78 5.66 -2.15 -10.47
C PHE A 78 4.31 -2.82 -10.75
N CYS A 79 3.23 -2.12 -10.46
CA CYS A 79 1.87 -2.63 -10.69
C CYS A 79 1.63 -2.90 -12.17
N GLU A 80 2.02 -1.98 -13.04
CA GLU A 80 1.90 -2.15 -14.51
C GLU A 80 2.78 -3.29 -15.01
N ALA A 81 3.94 -3.48 -14.41
CA ALA A 81 4.85 -4.57 -14.77
C ALA A 81 4.40 -5.94 -14.23
N GLY A 82 3.39 -5.98 -13.37
CA GLY A 82 2.91 -7.22 -12.78
C GLY A 82 3.81 -7.78 -11.69
N THR A 83 4.62 -6.93 -11.06
CA THR A 83 5.55 -7.34 -10.00
C THR A 83 5.21 -6.67 -8.69
N ASN A 84 5.67 -7.27 -7.58
CA ASN A 84 5.48 -6.72 -6.25
C ASN A 84 6.86 -6.49 -5.62
N PRO A 85 7.24 -5.22 -5.33
CA PRO A 85 8.57 -4.91 -4.82
C PRO A 85 8.84 -5.40 -3.39
N PHE A 86 7.80 -5.88 -2.70
CA PHE A 86 7.91 -6.36 -1.32
C PHE A 86 7.94 -7.89 -1.22
N THR A 87 8.00 -8.58 -2.33
CA THR A 87 8.08 -10.04 -2.34
C THR A 87 9.40 -10.53 -2.90
#